data_e0bef89b594aaa2e9ebd4e2dd6f7d569
#
_entry.id   e0bef89b594aaa2e9ebd4e2dd6f7d569
#
_cell.length_a   1.000
_cell.length_b   1.000
_cell.length_c   1.000
_cell.angle_alpha   90.00
_cell.angle_beta   90.00
_cell.angle_gamma   90.00
#
_symmetry.space_group_name_H-M   'P 1'
#
loop_
_entity.id
_entity.type
_entity.pdbx_description
1 polymer ?
#
loop_
_entity_poly.entity_id
_entity_poly.type
_entity_poly.pdbx_seq_one_letter_code
_entity_poly.pdbx_strand_id
1 'polypeptide(L)'
;MQVTMKQLLEVGAHFGHQTKRWNPKMKKFIFMERNGIHIFDLRHTIDAIEKASRMIADFVRQGEVMIFVGTKKQAQEIVKEEAERCGMYYVNERWVGGLLTNFSEIRKRIDRLEEMIRMEERGDTSKFTYKELKEFKKEKDKLMKFFGGLRGIQKIPKVVFVADTKKDINAITEARKVKSIVISLVDTNCDPDVVDIPIPSNDDAIRAIKLITSALADAVIEGKEGKVIELEKKEEEEKAEELFLTNEEEIEEFMKEGFDKEMEEKEEEE
;
A
#
# COMPACT_ATOMS: atom_id res chain seq x y z
N MET A 1 4.51 4.71 -13.46
CA MET A 1 4.95 5.97 -14.14
C MET A 1 6.40 6.28 -13.76
N GLN A 2 7.28 6.60 -14.73
CA GLN A 2 8.69 6.88 -14.42
C GLN A 2 8.85 8.38 -14.10
N VAL A 3 9.26 8.69 -12.88
CA VAL A 3 9.50 10.08 -12.44
C VAL A 3 10.81 10.59 -13.03
N THR A 4 10.77 11.76 -13.67
CA THR A 4 11.95 12.36 -14.31
C THR A 4 12.57 13.45 -13.43
N MET A 5 13.87 13.70 -13.61
CA MET A 5 14.57 14.78 -12.91
C MET A 5 13.95 16.15 -13.18
N LYS A 6 13.48 16.39 -14.42
CA LYS A 6 12.80 17.62 -14.80
C LYS A 6 11.53 17.85 -13.98
N GLN A 7 10.71 16.83 -13.84
CA GLN A 7 9.48 16.91 -13.01
C GLN A 7 9.82 17.22 -11.55
N LEU A 8 10.83 16.56 -10.97
CA LEU A 8 11.25 16.81 -9.58
C LEU A 8 11.77 18.26 -9.39
N LEU A 9 12.47 18.80 -10.36
CA LEU A 9 12.92 20.21 -10.34
C LEU A 9 11.72 21.18 -10.40
N GLU A 10 10.77 20.93 -11.30
CA GLU A 10 9.58 21.79 -11.50
C GLU A 10 8.68 21.83 -10.27
N VAL A 11 8.57 20.73 -9.53
CA VAL A 11 7.76 20.68 -8.29
C VAL A 11 8.51 21.14 -7.04
N GLY A 12 9.81 21.49 -7.17
CA GLY A 12 10.63 21.98 -6.06
C GLY A 12 11.05 20.90 -5.07
N ALA A 13 11.11 19.63 -5.47
CA ALA A 13 11.55 18.51 -4.64
C ALA A 13 13.02 18.65 -4.18
N HIS A 14 13.83 19.40 -4.92
CA HIS A 14 15.25 19.61 -4.67
C HIS A 14 15.56 20.61 -3.52
N PHE A 15 14.59 21.39 -3.05
CA PHE A 15 14.79 22.30 -1.93
C PHE A 15 14.70 21.56 -0.60
N GLY A 16 15.73 21.65 0.21
CA GLY A 16 15.70 21.22 1.60
C GLY A 16 15.47 22.38 2.56
N HIS A 17 15.71 22.14 3.83
CA HIS A 17 15.64 23.14 4.89
C HIS A 17 16.88 24.04 4.95
N GLN A 18 16.77 25.09 5.77
CA GLN A 18 17.91 25.98 6.07
C GLN A 18 19.09 25.21 6.65
N THR A 19 20.30 25.61 6.26
CA THR A 19 21.56 24.97 6.69
C THR A 19 21.74 24.88 8.21
N LYS A 20 21.13 25.79 8.97
CA LYS A 20 21.17 25.78 10.45
C LYS A 20 20.36 24.65 11.09
N ARG A 21 19.46 23.99 10.33
CA ARG A 21 18.51 22.98 10.84
C ARG A 21 18.72 21.60 10.25
N TRP A 22 19.86 21.33 9.66
CA TRP A 22 20.08 20.06 8.99
C TRP A 22 20.56 18.94 9.93
N ASN A 23 20.43 17.72 9.48
CA ASN A 23 21.01 16.53 10.12
C ASN A 23 22.29 16.13 9.37
N PRO A 24 23.46 15.99 10.04
CA PRO A 24 24.70 15.60 9.38
C PRO A 24 24.64 14.28 8.59
N LYS A 25 23.79 13.34 9.00
CA LYS A 25 23.58 12.08 8.28
C LYS A 25 22.99 12.26 6.87
N MET A 26 22.35 13.41 6.62
CA MET A 26 21.82 13.77 5.31
C MET A 26 22.88 14.25 4.32
N LYS A 27 24.12 14.42 4.76
CA LYS A 27 25.24 14.91 3.90
C LYS A 27 25.35 14.16 2.57
N LYS A 28 25.14 12.84 2.58
CA LYS A 28 25.23 11.99 1.37
C LYS A 28 24.15 12.26 0.31
N PHE A 29 23.06 12.94 0.70
CA PHE A 29 21.94 13.28 -0.18
C PHE A 29 21.92 14.75 -0.60
N ILE A 30 22.84 15.57 -0.07
CA ILE A 30 22.94 17.00 -0.36
C ILE A 30 23.92 17.21 -1.48
N PHE A 31 23.48 17.88 -2.56
CA PHE A 31 24.30 18.25 -3.69
C PHE A 31 25.15 19.51 -3.38
N MET A 32 24.50 20.56 -2.87
CA MET A 32 25.14 21.84 -2.54
C MET A 32 24.30 22.65 -1.56
N GLU A 33 24.88 23.77 -1.13
CA GLU A 33 24.19 24.85 -0.43
C GLU A 33 24.03 26.05 -1.36
N ARG A 34 22.85 26.67 -1.34
CA ARG A 34 22.59 27.92 -2.07
C ARG A 34 21.69 28.84 -1.23
N ASN A 35 22.13 30.06 -0.99
CA ASN A 35 21.38 31.07 -0.21
C ASN A 35 20.95 30.58 1.19
N GLY A 36 21.81 29.81 1.87
CA GLY A 36 21.51 29.27 3.21
C GLY A 36 20.49 28.14 3.24
N ILE A 37 20.20 27.51 2.09
CA ILE A 37 19.29 26.36 1.92
C ILE A 37 20.07 25.21 1.29
N HIS A 38 19.90 23.99 1.81
CA HIS A 38 20.47 22.80 1.20
C HIS A 38 19.68 22.40 -0.04
N ILE A 39 20.39 21.96 -1.06
CA ILE A 39 19.82 21.44 -2.32
C ILE A 39 20.10 19.95 -2.38
N PHE A 40 19.06 19.14 -2.61
CA PHE A 40 19.19 17.70 -2.77
C PHE A 40 19.80 17.29 -4.10
N ASP A 41 20.57 16.22 -4.08
CA ASP A 41 20.94 15.48 -5.29
C ASP A 41 19.78 14.59 -5.72
N LEU A 42 19.04 15.03 -6.73
CA LEU A 42 17.85 14.36 -7.21
C LEU A 42 18.11 12.98 -7.84
N ARG A 43 19.36 12.63 -8.13
CA ARG A 43 19.71 11.26 -8.56
C ARG A 43 19.35 10.25 -7.48
N HIS A 44 19.72 10.55 -6.24
CA HIS A 44 19.34 9.71 -5.10
C HIS A 44 17.82 9.65 -4.89
N THR A 45 17.10 10.72 -5.20
CA THR A 45 15.64 10.75 -5.12
C THR A 45 15.03 9.81 -6.14
N ILE A 46 15.48 9.85 -7.39
CA ILE A 46 15.01 8.96 -8.47
C ILE A 46 15.30 7.50 -8.14
N ASP A 47 16.54 7.18 -7.77
CA ASP A 47 16.95 5.82 -7.41
C ASP A 47 16.10 5.26 -6.25
N ALA A 48 15.82 6.11 -5.24
CA ALA A 48 15.00 5.71 -4.10
C ALA A 48 13.53 5.49 -4.49
N ILE A 49 12.95 6.34 -5.36
CA ILE A 49 11.59 6.17 -5.86
C ILE A 49 11.49 4.88 -6.69
N GLU A 50 12.44 4.61 -7.59
CA GLU A 50 12.44 3.39 -8.39
C GLU A 50 12.56 2.13 -7.51
N LYS A 51 13.47 2.14 -6.53
CA LYS A 51 13.62 1.04 -5.59
C LYS A 51 12.35 0.80 -4.78
N ALA A 52 11.73 1.87 -4.28
CA ALA A 52 10.48 1.80 -3.54
C ALA A 52 9.34 1.27 -4.40
N SER A 53 9.20 1.77 -5.64
CA SER A 53 8.15 1.36 -6.57
C SER A 53 8.24 -0.12 -6.92
N ARG A 54 9.43 -0.63 -7.27
CA ARG A 54 9.64 -2.07 -7.56
C ARG A 54 9.24 -2.93 -6.37
N MET A 55 9.70 -2.57 -5.17
CA MET A 55 9.39 -3.32 -3.96
C MET A 55 7.90 -3.29 -3.62
N ILE A 56 7.23 -2.14 -3.76
CA ILE A 56 5.78 -2.03 -3.55
C ILE A 56 5.03 -2.92 -4.53
N ALA A 57 5.36 -2.88 -5.83
CA ALA A 57 4.71 -3.70 -6.84
C ALA A 57 4.86 -5.19 -6.53
N ASP A 58 6.05 -5.65 -6.12
CA ASP A 58 6.31 -7.04 -5.74
C ASP A 58 5.49 -7.49 -4.53
N PHE A 59 5.41 -6.67 -3.46
CA PHE A 59 4.58 -7.01 -2.29
C PHE A 59 3.09 -7.01 -2.60
N VAL A 60 2.62 -6.06 -3.39
CA VAL A 60 1.21 -5.98 -3.78
C VAL A 60 0.83 -7.18 -4.66
N ARG A 61 1.71 -7.62 -5.57
CA ARG A 61 1.54 -8.84 -6.36
C ARG A 61 1.37 -10.08 -5.48
N GLN A 62 2.13 -10.15 -4.38
CA GLN A 62 1.98 -11.20 -3.36
C GLN A 62 0.70 -11.06 -2.49
N GLY A 63 -0.12 -10.06 -2.75
CA GLY A 63 -1.34 -9.79 -1.98
C GLY A 63 -1.13 -9.08 -0.66
N GLU A 64 0.06 -8.47 -0.46
CA GLU A 64 0.32 -7.67 0.71
C GLU A 64 -0.33 -6.28 0.60
N VAL A 65 -0.56 -5.65 1.76
CA VAL A 65 -1.19 -4.34 1.85
C VAL A 65 -0.21 -3.27 2.31
N MET A 66 -0.49 -2.04 1.89
CA MET A 66 0.28 -0.85 2.22
C MET A 66 -0.60 0.18 2.94
N ILE A 67 0.01 0.96 3.84
CA ILE A 67 -0.62 2.15 4.44
C ILE A 67 0.16 3.40 4.02
N PHE A 68 -0.57 4.42 3.59
CA PHE A 68 -0.06 5.76 3.37
C PHE A 68 -0.30 6.61 4.62
N VAL A 69 0.75 7.23 5.16
CA VAL A 69 0.70 8.07 6.35
C VAL A 69 1.14 9.48 6.02
N GLY A 70 0.30 10.46 6.34
CA GLY A 70 0.62 11.87 6.13
C GLY A 70 -0.27 12.77 6.97
N THR A 71 0.16 13.05 8.21
CA THR A 71 -0.62 13.90 9.12
C THR A 71 -0.32 15.39 8.96
N LYS A 72 0.69 15.76 8.18
CA LYS A 72 1.04 17.14 7.84
C LYS A 72 -0.03 17.76 6.94
N LYS A 73 -0.42 19.01 7.20
CA LYS A 73 -1.48 19.67 6.43
C LYS A 73 -1.27 19.61 4.91
N GLN A 74 -0.01 19.71 4.47
CA GLN A 74 0.37 19.64 3.06
C GLN A 74 0.19 18.24 2.45
N ALA A 75 0.22 17.19 3.27
CA ALA A 75 0.16 15.79 2.84
C ALA A 75 -1.22 15.15 3.03
N GLN A 76 -2.06 15.69 3.92
CA GLN A 76 -3.32 15.07 4.36
C GLN A 76 -4.24 14.66 3.22
N GLU A 77 -4.53 15.60 2.31
CA GLU A 77 -5.44 15.34 1.20
C GLU A 77 -4.78 14.47 0.12
N ILE A 78 -3.49 14.71 -0.15
CA ILE A 78 -2.72 13.94 -1.14
C ILE A 78 -2.68 12.46 -0.76
N VAL A 79 -2.35 12.17 0.50
CA VAL A 79 -2.25 10.80 1.02
C VAL A 79 -3.60 10.09 0.91
N LYS A 80 -4.70 10.78 1.21
CA LYS A 80 -6.05 10.25 1.07
C LYS A 80 -6.39 9.97 -0.40
N GLU A 81 -6.27 10.98 -1.28
CA GLU A 81 -6.58 10.87 -2.71
C GLU A 81 -5.83 9.69 -3.36
N GLU A 82 -4.50 9.61 -3.14
CA GLU A 82 -3.67 8.60 -3.77
C GLU A 82 -3.89 7.19 -3.20
N ALA A 83 -4.13 7.07 -1.89
CA ALA A 83 -4.48 5.80 -1.28
C ALA A 83 -5.84 5.28 -1.77
N GLU A 84 -6.85 6.15 -1.86
CA GLU A 84 -8.17 5.82 -2.41
C GLU A 84 -8.06 5.44 -3.90
N ARG A 85 -7.26 6.17 -4.68
CA ARG A 85 -7.01 5.89 -6.11
C ARG A 85 -6.42 4.50 -6.34
N CYS A 86 -5.47 4.10 -5.54
CA CYS A 86 -4.85 2.77 -5.66
C CYS A 86 -5.52 1.69 -4.79
N GLY A 87 -6.60 2.03 -4.06
CA GLY A 87 -7.35 1.10 -3.21
C GLY A 87 -6.51 0.51 -2.09
N MET A 88 -5.72 1.35 -1.42
CA MET A 88 -4.94 1.03 -0.22
C MET A 88 -5.41 1.86 0.97
N TYR A 89 -4.84 1.63 2.14
CA TYR A 89 -5.22 2.25 3.39
C TYR A 89 -4.45 3.54 3.64
N TYR A 90 -5.04 4.46 4.43
CA TYR A 90 -4.36 5.72 4.79
C TYR A 90 -4.65 6.18 6.21
N VAL A 91 -3.74 7.00 6.73
CA VAL A 91 -3.88 7.78 7.96
C VAL A 91 -3.44 9.20 7.67
N ASN A 92 -4.40 10.13 7.60
CA ASN A 92 -4.14 11.52 7.22
C ASN A 92 -4.39 12.54 8.33
N GLU A 93 -5.10 12.19 9.42
CA GLU A 93 -5.41 13.14 10.49
C GLU A 93 -4.39 13.09 11.64
N ARG A 94 -4.32 11.95 12.29
CA ARG A 94 -3.41 11.71 13.40
C ARG A 94 -3.10 10.23 13.52
N TRP A 95 -1.84 9.88 13.67
CA TRP A 95 -1.46 8.54 14.05
C TRP A 95 -1.92 8.22 15.47
N VAL A 96 -2.73 7.20 15.63
CA VAL A 96 -3.18 6.72 16.93
C VAL A 96 -2.16 5.73 17.47
N GLY A 97 -1.60 6.00 18.64
CA GLY A 97 -0.63 5.10 19.28
C GLY A 97 -1.20 3.69 19.44
N GLY A 98 -0.37 2.68 19.11
CA GLY A 98 -0.79 1.28 19.10
C GLY A 98 -1.45 0.82 17.80
N LEU A 99 -1.52 1.66 16.76
CA LEU A 99 -2.19 1.32 15.51
C LEU A 99 -1.66 0.04 14.88
N LEU A 100 -0.36 -0.20 14.92
CA LEU A 100 0.25 -1.43 14.44
C LEU A 100 0.64 -2.36 15.60
N THR A 101 1.16 -1.84 16.70
CA THR A 101 1.64 -2.64 17.82
C THR A 101 0.54 -3.22 18.68
N ASN A 102 -0.65 -2.65 18.65
CA ASN A 102 -1.88 -3.16 19.29
C ASN A 102 -3.02 -3.28 18.28
N PHE A 103 -2.71 -3.91 17.15
CA PHE A 103 -3.60 -3.99 16.00
C PHE A 103 -4.97 -4.61 16.31
N SER A 104 -5.01 -5.60 17.20
CA SER A 104 -6.26 -6.26 17.60
C SER A 104 -7.27 -5.29 18.23
N GLU A 105 -6.81 -4.38 19.10
CA GLU A 105 -7.68 -3.38 19.72
C GLU A 105 -8.10 -2.28 18.72
N ILE A 106 -7.21 -1.91 17.81
CA ILE A 106 -7.54 -0.99 16.73
C ILE A 106 -8.58 -1.61 15.81
N ARG A 107 -8.44 -2.90 15.47
CA ARG A 107 -9.41 -3.63 14.64
C ARG A 107 -10.81 -3.60 15.24
N LYS A 108 -10.97 -3.82 16.55
CA LYS A 108 -12.27 -3.70 17.24
C LYS A 108 -12.92 -2.33 17.05
N ARG A 109 -12.10 -1.26 17.06
CA ARG A 109 -12.60 0.11 16.82
C ARG A 109 -13.03 0.33 15.37
N ILE A 110 -12.31 -0.25 14.43
CA ILE A 110 -12.67 -0.23 13.01
C ILE A 110 -13.97 -1.02 12.79
N ASP A 111 -14.08 -2.22 13.37
CA ASP A 111 -15.29 -3.04 13.31
C ASP A 111 -16.51 -2.31 13.91
N ARG A 112 -16.29 -1.58 15.02
CA ARG A 112 -17.32 -0.73 15.62
C ARG A 112 -17.78 0.37 14.67
N LEU A 113 -16.83 1.02 13.97
CA LEU A 113 -17.15 2.04 12.97
C LEU A 113 -17.97 1.44 11.82
N GLU A 114 -17.57 0.27 11.31
CA GLU A 114 -18.28 -0.43 10.24
C GLU A 114 -19.71 -0.87 10.66
N GLU A 115 -19.85 -1.30 11.93
CA GLU A 115 -21.15 -1.61 12.51
C GLU A 115 -22.06 -0.36 12.56
N MET A 116 -21.52 0.76 13.04
CA MET A 116 -22.27 2.01 13.11
C MET A 116 -22.74 2.52 11.74
N ILE A 117 -21.89 2.36 10.70
CA ILE A 117 -22.26 2.69 9.31
C ILE A 117 -23.40 1.78 8.85
N ARG A 118 -23.28 0.48 9.08
CA ARG A 118 -24.33 -0.51 8.70
C ARG A 118 -25.65 -0.27 9.43
N MET A 119 -25.62 0.13 10.70
CA MET A 119 -26.82 0.49 11.45
C MET A 119 -27.54 1.71 10.86
N GLU A 120 -26.78 2.72 10.42
CA GLU A 120 -27.32 3.91 9.77
C GLU A 120 -27.93 3.58 8.40
N GLU A 121 -27.26 2.76 7.59
CA GLU A 121 -27.73 2.31 6.26
C GLU A 121 -29.03 1.46 6.37
N ARG A 122 -29.18 0.66 7.42
CA ARG A 122 -30.39 -0.14 7.69
C ARG A 122 -31.55 0.67 8.31
N GLY A 123 -31.28 1.92 8.71
CA GLY A 123 -32.29 2.75 9.37
C GLY A 123 -32.53 2.39 10.84
N ASP A 124 -31.71 1.55 11.46
CA ASP A 124 -31.84 1.12 12.85
C ASP A 124 -31.77 2.30 13.85
N THR A 125 -31.10 3.38 13.44
CA THR A 125 -30.98 4.63 14.20
C THR A 125 -32.30 5.39 14.37
N SER A 126 -33.34 5.04 13.62
CA SER A 126 -34.69 5.66 13.76
C SER A 126 -35.36 5.41 15.12
N LYS A 127 -34.92 4.37 15.83
CA LYS A 127 -35.42 4.00 17.16
C LYS A 127 -34.72 4.73 18.30
N PHE A 128 -33.65 5.49 18.01
CA PHE A 128 -32.88 6.20 19.00
C PHE A 128 -33.60 7.47 19.48
N THR A 129 -33.48 7.75 20.76
CA THR A 129 -33.84 9.06 21.30
C THR A 129 -32.91 10.14 20.73
N TYR A 130 -33.34 11.39 20.79
CA TYR A 130 -32.51 12.52 20.31
C TYR A 130 -31.12 12.57 20.95
N LYS A 131 -31.03 12.25 22.25
CA LYS A 131 -29.74 12.22 22.97
C LYS A 131 -28.84 11.08 22.45
N GLU A 132 -29.37 9.88 22.33
CA GLU A 132 -28.64 8.72 21.82
C GLU A 132 -28.15 8.93 20.38
N LEU A 133 -29.00 9.51 19.52
CA LEU A 133 -28.63 9.82 18.14
C LEU A 133 -27.49 10.84 18.08
N LYS A 134 -27.47 11.84 18.98
CA LYS A 134 -26.39 12.83 19.06
C LYS A 134 -25.07 12.19 19.51
N GLU A 135 -25.12 11.32 20.52
CA GLU A 135 -23.94 10.59 21.02
C GLU A 135 -23.42 9.62 19.95
N PHE A 136 -24.28 8.88 19.29
CA PHE A 136 -23.95 8.00 18.18
C PHE A 136 -23.25 8.74 17.03
N LYS A 137 -23.81 9.85 16.55
CA LYS A 137 -23.18 10.67 15.51
C LYS A 137 -21.79 11.17 15.92
N LYS A 138 -21.67 11.67 17.15
CA LYS A 138 -20.39 12.16 17.68
C LYS A 138 -19.32 11.05 17.75
N GLU A 139 -19.71 9.85 18.18
CA GLU A 139 -18.81 8.68 18.21
C GLU A 139 -18.41 8.29 16.79
N LYS A 140 -19.38 8.15 15.88
CA LYS A 140 -19.14 7.80 14.47
C LYS A 140 -18.20 8.78 13.79
N ASP A 141 -18.45 10.08 13.92
CA ASP A 141 -17.60 11.13 13.33
C ASP A 141 -16.18 11.06 13.85
N LYS A 142 -16.02 10.82 15.15
CA LYS A 142 -14.69 10.64 15.75
C LYS A 142 -13.98 9.41 15.23
N LEU A 143 -14.65 8.27 15.11
CA LEU A 143 -14.08 7.05 14.58
C LEU A 143 -13.76 7.20 13.09
N MET A 144 -14.66 7.78 12.32
CA MET A 144 -14.48 8.06 10.88
C MET A 144 -13.25 8.95 10.65
N LYS A 145 -13.08 9.98 11.47
CA LYS A 145 -11.93 10.88 11.36
C LYS A 145 -10.59 10.18 11.54
N PHE A 146 -10.48 9.22 12.46
CA PHE A 146 -9.20 8.56 12.77
C PHE A 146 -8.99 7.22 12.07
N PHE A 147 -10.07 6.52 11.75
CA PHE A 147 -10.02 5.15 11.23
C PHE A 147 -10.73 4.98 9.87
N GLY A 148 -11.30 6.06 9.32
CA GLY A 148 -12.01 6.01 8.04
C GLY A 148 -11.16 5.45 6.91
N GLY A 149 -9.90 5.84 6.82
CA GLY A 149 -8.95 5.33 5.82
C GLY A 149 -8.41 3.91 6.10
N LEU A 150 -8.80 3.29 7.21
CA LEU A 150 -8.37 1.94 7.60
C LEU A 150 -9.50 0.92 7.52
N ARG A 151 -10.67 1.31 7.00
CA ARG A 151 -11.82 0.41 6.86
C ARG A 151 -11.44 -0.78 5.97
N GLY A 152 -11.89 -1.96 6.38
CA GLY A 152 -11.60 -3.19 5.63
C GLY A 152 -10.20 -3.78 5.83
N ILE A 153 -9.29 -3.14 6.58
CA ILE A 153 -7.96 -3.69 6.84
C ILE A 153 -8.07 -4.97 7.68
N GLN A 154 -7.51 -6.08 7.18
CA GLN A 154 -7.59 -7.38 7.85
C GLN A 154 -6.28 -7.81 8.49
N LYS A 155 -5.16 -7.31 8.00
CA LYS A 155 -3.82 -7.70 8.45
C LYS A 155 -2.92 -6.48 8.63
N ILE A 156 -1.86 -6.65 9.42
CA ILE A 156 -0.83 -5.63 9.58
C ILE A 156 -0.19 -5.38 8.20
N PRO A 157 -0.06 -4.12 7.77
CA PRO A 157 0.51 -3.79 6.48
C PRO A 157 1.99 -4.18 6.40
N LYS A 158 2.42 -4.70 5.25
CA LYS A 158 3.82 -5.03 5.01
C LYS A 158 4.66 -3.81 4.70
N VAL A 159 4.05 -2.77 4.11
CA VAL A 159 4.70 -1.54 3.71
C VAL A 159 3.98 -0.35 4.35
N VAL A 160 4.74 0.59 4.89
CA VAL A 160 4.24 1.85 5.46
C VAL A 160 4.98 3.00 4.77
N PHE A 161 4.26 3.81 4.01
CA PHE A 161 4.79 5.05 3.45
C PHE A 161 4.48 6.22 4.38
N VAL A 162 5.47 7.07 4.65
CA VAL A 162 5.33 8.22 5.55
C VAL A 162 5.76 9.50 4.82
N ALA A 163 4.86 10.47 4.73
CA ALA A 163 5.10 11.72 4.02
C ALA A 163 5.96 12.74 4.78
N ASP A 164 6.09 12.62 6.10
CA ASP A 164 6.95 13.45 6.94
C ASP A 164 7.53 12.60 8.08
N THR A 165 8.82 12.27 7.94
CA THR A 165 9.57 11.43 8.89
C THR A 165 9.53 11.98 10.31
N LYS A 166 9.63 13.29 10.46
CA LYS A 166 9.76 13.94 11.77
C LYS A 166 8.43 14.02 12.49
N LYS A 167 7.37 14.37 11.77
CA LYS A 167 6.03 14.54 12.33
C LYS A 167 5.40 13.20 12.68
N ASP A 168 5.58 12.20 11.84
CA ASP A 168 4.97 10.89 11.97
C ASP A 168 5.94 9.81 12.49
N ILE A 169 6.93 10.23 13.32
CA ILE A 169 7.95 9.34 13.90
C ILE A 169 7.35 8.16 14.69
N ASN A 170 6.17 8.34 15.30
CA ASN A 170 5.48 7.28 16.00
C ASN A 170 5.02 6.16 15.05
N ALA A 171 4.56 6.51 13.84
CA ALA A 171 4.20 5.55 12.82
C ALA A 171 5.41 4.72 12.40
N ILE A 172 6.55 5.38 12.16
CA ILE A 172 7.82 4.74 11.82
C ILE A 172 8.26 3.78 12.93
N THR A 173 8.21 4.24 14.19
CA THR A 173 8.64 3.43 15.33
C THR A 173 7.77 2.18 15.50
N GLU A 174 6.46 2.28 15.33
CA GLU A 174 5.55 1.13 15.40
C GLU A 174 5.72 0.20 14.21
N ALA A 175 5.84 0.72 12.99
CA ALA A 175 6.05 -0.06 11.79
C ALA A 175 7.32 -0.94 11.91
N ARG A 176 8.43 -0.37 12.39
CA ARG A 176 9.67 -1.12 12.63
C ARG A 176 9.52 -2.21 13.69
N LYS A 177 8.76 -1.96 14.78
CA LYS A 177 8.48 -2.96 15.82
C LYS A 177 7.75 -4.18 15.27
N VAL A 178 6.82 -3.98 14.34
CA VAL A 178 6.07 -5.08 13.70
C VAL A 178 6.74 -5.62 12.44
N LYS A 179 7.97 -5.17 12.14
CA LYS A 179 8.77 -5.56 10.96
C LYS A 179 8.10 -5.24 9.62
N SER A 180 7.31 -4.18 9.58
CA SER A 180 6.88 -3.56 8.33
C SER A 180 8.02 -2.75 7.73
N ILE A 181 8.09 -2.71 6.42
CA ILE A 181 9.09 -1.91 5.68
C ILE A 181 8.61 -0.47 5.64
N VAL A 182 9.49 0.45 6.03
CA VAL A 182 9.18 1.88 6.09
C VAL A 182 9.84 2.61 4.93
N ILE A 183 9.02 3.24 4.11
CA ILE A 183 9.41 4.16 3.05
C ILE A 183 9.02 5.56 3.51
N SER A 184 9.90 6.54 3.43
CA SER A 184 9.52 7.90 3.85
C SER A 184 10.19 8.97 3.00
N LEU A 185 9.48 10.09 2.84
CA LEU A 185 10.13 11.34 2.44
C LEU A 185 11.03 11.80 3.58
N VAL A 186 12.28 12.11 3.25
CA VAL A 186 13.30 12.50 4.24
C VAL A 186 13.90 13.85 3.82
N ASP A 187 13.53 14.90 4.54
CA ASP A 187 14.12 16.22 4.33
C ASP A 187 15.47 16.36 5.05
N THR A 188 16.22 17.40 4.75
CA THR A 188 17.57 17.64 5.26
C THR A 188 17.67 17.75 6.78
N ASN A 189 16.55 17.99 7.47
CA ASN A 189 16.49 18.09 8.94
C ASN A 189 16.11 16.75 9.62
N CYS A 190 15.93 15.67 8.86
CA CYS A 190 15.50 14.36 9.35
C CYS A 190 16.67 13.38 9.49
N ASP A 191 16.47 12.29 10.24
CA ASP A 191 17.40 11.17 10.32
C ASP A 191 17.02 10.10 9.28
N PRO A 192 17.85 9.84 8.25
CA PRO A 192 17.54 8.84 7.22
C PRO A 192 17.62 7.40 7.72
N ASP A 193 18.33 7.15 8.84
CA ASP A 193 18.55 5.80 9.35
C ASP A 193 17.33 5.22 10.09
N VAL A 194 16.31 6.03 10.35
CA VAL A 194 15.08 5.58 11.01
C VAL A 194 14.12 4.86 10.07
N VAL A 195 14.38 4.91 8.75
CA VAL A 195 13.54 4.31 7.70
C VAL A 195 14.35 3.34 6.84
N ASP A 196 13.68 2.39 6.19
CA ASP A 196 14.34 1.38 5.37
C ASP A 196 14.65 1.89 3.97
N ILE A 197 13.76 2.72 3.41
CA ILE A 197 13.98 3.40 2.13
C ILE A 197 13.73 4.90 2.32
N PRO A 198 14.78 5.69 2.55
CA PRO A 198 14.68 7.13 2.55
C PRO A 198 14.56 7.66 1.12
N ILE A 199 13.56 8.49 0.86
CA ILE A 199 13.40 9.25 -0.39
C ILE A 199 13.78 10.70 -0.07
N PRO A 200 15.00 11.16 -0.43
CA PRO A 200 15.42 12.52 -0.16
C PRO A 200 14.59 13.50 -0.97
N SER A 201 13.83 14.34 -0.30
CA SER A 201 12.94 15.30 -0.97
C SER A 201 12.43 16.35 0.01
N ASN A 202 11.95 17.45 -0.54
CA ASN A 202 11.18 18.46 0.18
C ASN A 202 9.88 17.86 0.72
N ASP A 203 9.67 17.92 2.03
CA ASP A 203 8.47 17.45 2.71
C ASP A 203 7.43 18.56 2.99
N ASP A 204 7.71 19.81 2.56
CA ASP A 204 6.83 20.98 2.69
C ASP A 204 6.13 21.35 1.37
N ALA A 205 6.73 21.00 0.23
CA ALA A 205 6.20 21.34 -1.09
C ALA A 205 5.06 20.39 -1.49
N ILE A 206 3.82 20.88 -1.48
CA ILE A 206 2.61 20.11 -1.83
C ILE A 206 2.78 19.36 -3.16
N ARG A 207 3.33 20.03 -4.19
CA ARG A 207 3.54 19.44 -5.52
C ARG A 207 4.57 18.31 -5.50
N ALA A 208 5.64 18.43 -4.68
CA ALA A 208 6.65 17.39 -4.55
C ALA A 208 6.09 16.15 -3.83
N ILE A 209 5.37 16.36 -2.72
CA ILE A 209 4.67 15.30 -2.01
C ILE A 209 3.70 14.58 -2.97
N LYS A 210 2.90 15.32 -3.74
CA LYS A 210 1.92 14.74 -4.68
C LYS A 210 2.61 13.90 -5.75
N LEU A 211 3.66 14.41 -6.38
CA LEU A 211 4.39 13.69 -7.44
C LEU A 211 4.94 12.35 -6.93
N ILE A 212 5.60 12.36 -5.78
CA ILE A 212 6.22 11.16 -5.23
C ILE A 212 5.16 10.18 -4.72
N THR A 213 4.15 10.65 -3.98
CA THR A 213 3.06 9.79 -3.48
C THR A 213 2.29 9.15 -4.64
N SER A 214 2.04 9.91 -5.71
CA SER A 214 1.38 9.40 -6.92
C SER A 214 2.21 8.32 -7.61
N ALA A 215 3.52 8.49 -7.73
CA ALA A 215 4.41 7.47 -8.29
C ALA A 215 4.39 6.15 -7.49
N LEU A 216 4.34 6.24 -6.16
CA LEU A 216 4.21 5.06 -5.30
C LEU A 216 2.82 4.41 -5.41
N ALA A 217 1.76 5.20 -5.56
CA ALA A 217 0.42 4.69 -5.81
C ALA A 217 0.29 4.01 -7.18
N ASP A 218 0.97 4.52 -8.22
CA ASP A 218 1.06 3.86 -9.52
C ASP A 218 1.75 2.49 -9.42
N ALA A 219 2.79 2.37 -8.59
CA ALA A 219 3.44 1.09 -8.33
C ALA A 219 2.51 0.06 -7.65
N VAL A 220 1.59 0.53 -6.80
CA VAL A 220 0.54 -0.32 -6.22
C VAL A 220 -0.40 -0.82 -7.31
N ILE A 221 -0.83 0.05 -8.23
CA ILE A 221 -1.73 -0.31 -9.32
C ILE A 221 -1.05 -1.33 -10.23
N GLU A 222 0.20 -1.10 -10.62
CA GLU A 222 1.01 -2.04 -11.41
C GLU A 222 1.13 -3.41 -10.74
N GLY A 223 1.37 -3.44 -9.41
CA GLY A 223 1.41 -4.68 -8.64
C GLY A 223 0.08 -5.43 -8.62
N LYS A 224 -1.05 -4.73 -8.56
CA LYS A 224 -2.39 -5.32 -8.63
C LYS A 224 -2.69 -5.92 -10.01
N GLU A 225 -2.37 -5.20 -11.08
CA GLU A 225 -2.52 -5.67 -12.46
C GLU A 225 -1.65 -6.91 -12.72
N GLY A 226 -0.40 -6.89 -12.28
CA GLY A 226 0.50 -8.04 -12.37
C GLY A 226 -0.03 -9.27 -11.63
N LYS A 227 -0.68 -9.08 -10.47
CA LYS A 227 -1.32 -10.17 -9.73
C LYS A 227 -2.49 -10.79 -10.50
N VAL A 228 -3.33 -9.97 -11.14
CA VAL A 228 -4.47 -10.47 -11.94
C VAL A 228 -3.95 -11.32 -13.09
N ILE A 229 -2.95 -10.86 -13.83
CA ILE A 229 -2.34 -11.60 -14.95
C ILE A 229 -1.74 -12.93 -14.47
N GLU A 230 -1.09 -12.96 -13.30
CA GLU A 230 -0.52 -14.20 -12.75
C GLU A 230 -1.60 -15.22 -12.34
N LEU A 231 -2.72 -14.74 -11.80
CA LEU A 231 -3.85 -15.60 -11.45
C LEU A 231 -4.53 -16.18 -12.70
N GLU A 232 -4.78 -15.35 -13.71
CA GLU A 232 -5.36 -15.79 -14.98
C GLU A 232 -4.49 -16.86 -15.67
N LYS A 233 -3.16 -16.66 -15.69
CA LYS A 233 -2.24 -17.68 -16.24
C LYS A 233 -2.27 -19.00 -15.47
N LYS A 234 -2.32 -18.96 -14.14
CA LYS A 234 -2.43 -20.19 -13.34
C LYS A 234 -3.74 -20.93 -13.58
N GLU A 235 -4.86 -20.20 -13.67
CA GLU A 235 -6.15 -20.79 -14.00
C GLU A 235 -6.16 -21.40 -15.42
N GLU A 236 -5.46 -20.78 -16.38
CA GLU A 236 -5.30 -21.33 -17.72
C GLU A 236 -4.41 -22.58 -17.72
N GLU A 237 -3.33 -22.58 -16.96
CA GLU A 237 -2.43 -23.75 -16.80
C GLU A 237 -3.15 -24.91 -16.10
N GLU A 238 -3.88 -24.64 -15.00
CA GLU A 238 -4.67 -25.67 -14.31
C GLU A 238 -5.77 -26.27 -15.20
N LYS A 239 -6.46 -25.45 -15.98
CA LYS A 239 -7.45 -25.94 -16.95
C LYS A 239 -6.83 -26.75 -18.09
N ALA A 240 -5.63 -26.38 -18.53
CA ALA A 240 -4.91 -27.13 -19.57
C ALA A 240 -4.44 -28.50 -19.04
N GLU A 241 -3.97 -28.57 -17.78
CA GLU A 241 -3.60 -29.82 -17.12
C GLU A 241 -4.82 -30.74 -16.92
N GLU A 242 -5.96 -30.19 -16.46
CA GLU A 242 -7.20 -30.94 -16.28
C GLU A 242 -7.71 -31.51 -17.61
N LEU A 243 -7.67 -30.72 -18.69
CA LEU A 243 -8.04 -31.15 -20.03
C LEU A 243 -7.10 -32.25 -20.56
N PHE A 244 -5.81 -32.16 -20.25
CA PHE A 244 -4.83 -33.17 -20.66
C PHE A 244 -5.07 -34.50 -19.97
N LEU A 245 -5.32 -34.48 -18.64
CA LEU A 245 -5.66 -35.70 -17.87
C LEU A 245 -6.96 -36.36 -18.35
N THR A 246 -7.99 -35.56 -18.63
CA THR A 246 -9.26 -36.08 -19.16
C THR A 246 -9.09 -36.76 -20.52
N ASN A 247 -8.26 -36.17 -21.41
CA ASN A 247 -7.95 -36.76 -22.70
C ASN A 247 -7.13 -38.07 -22.56
N GLU A 248 -6.21 -38.17 -21.61
CA GLU A 248 -5.48 -39.42 -21.36
C GLU A 248 -6.40 -40.53 -20.83
N GLU A 249 -7.34 -40.22 -19.95
CA GLU A 249 -8.34 -41.19 -19.47
C GLU A 249 -9.27 -41.68 -20.58
N GLU A 250 -9.75 -40.78 -21.45
CA GLU A 250 -10.56 -41.15 -22.63
C GLU A 250 -9.80 -42.01 -23.63
N ILE A 251 -8.51 -41.73 -23.83
CA ILE A 251 -7.64 -42.56 -24.73
C ILE A 251 -7.40 -43.94 -24.12
N GLU A 252 -7.14 -44.02 -22.80
CA GLU A 252 -6.97 -45.34 -22.15
C GLU A 252 -8.25 -46.18 -22.19
N GLU A 253 -9.43 -45.56 -22.00
CA GLU A 253 -10.72 -46.24 -22.08
C GLU A 253 -11.02 -46.76 -23.50
N PHE A 254 -10.75 -45.93 -24.51
CA PHE A 254 -10.87 -46.31 -25.90
C PHE A 254 -9.95 -47.46 -26.30
N MET A 255 -8.68 -47.44 -25.79
CA MET A 255 -7.70 -48.53 -26.06
C MET A 255 -8.14 -49.82 -25.35
N LYS A 256 -8.73 -49.77 -24.14
CA LYS A 256 -9.26 -50.97 -23.47
C LYS A 256 -10.45 -51.57 -24.20
N GLU A 257 -11.42 -50.76 -24.62
CA GLU A 257 -12.56 -51.24 -25.43
C GLU A 257 -12.12 -51.83 -26.78
N GLY A 258 -11.11 -51.30 -27.41
CA GLY A 258 -10.52 -51.86 -28.65
C GLY A 258 -9.86 -53.21 -28.41
N PHE A 259 -9.15 -53.38 -27.32
CA PHE A 259 -8.50 -54.62 -26.96
C PHE A 259 -9.50 -55.74 -26.60
N ASP A 260 -10.57 -55.39 -25.87
CA ASP A 260 -11.61 -56.34 -25.49
C ASP A 260 -12.36 -56.86 -26.73
N LYS A 261 -12.66 -56.00 -27.68
CA LYS A 261 -13.29 -56.42 -29.00
C LYS A 261 -12.40 -57.34 -29.84
N GLU A 262 -11.09 -57.06 -29.89
CA GLU A 262 -10.15 -57.96 -30.63
C GLU A 262 -9.99 -59.33 -29.95
N MET A 263 -10.16 -59.41 -28.64
CA MET A 263 -10.11 -60.67 -27.90
C MET A 263 -11.40 -61.48 -28.12
N GLU A 264 -12.57 -60.83 -28.10
CA GLU A 264 -13.88 -61.48 -28.40
C GLU A 264 -13.95 -62.01 -29.84
N GLU A 265 -13.46 -61.23 -30.84
CA GLU A 265 -13.40 -61.72 -32.23
C GLU A 265 -12.49 -62.93 -32.44
N LYS A 266 -11.41 -63.08 -31.66
CA LYS A 266 -10.49 -64.23 -31.71
C LYS A 266 -11.02 -65.49 -31.01
N GLU A 267 -11.89 -65.31 -29.99
CA GLU A 267 -12.57 -66.44 -29.33
C GLU A 267 -13.73 -66.99 -30.15
N GLU A 268 -14.33 -66.20 -31.05
CA GLU A 268 -15.40 -66.67 -31.98
C GLU A 268 -14.84 -67.36 -33.23
N GLU A 269 -13.53 -67.22 -33.55
CA GLU A 269 -12.87 -67.86 -34.68
C GLU A 269 -12.19 -69.19 -34.33
N GLU A 270 -12.10 -69.63 -33.06
CA GLU A 270 -11.63 -70.94 -32.62
C GLU A 270 -12.86 -71.85 -32.33
#